data_c0fcb164f909338d037acdfff5682c4f
#
_entry.id   c0fcb164f909338d037acdfff5682c4f
#
_cell.length_a   1.000
_cell.length_b   1.000
_cell.length_c   1.000
_cell.angle_alpha   90.00
_cell.angle_beta   90.00
_cell.angle_gamma   90.00
#
_symmetry.space_group_name_H-M   'P 1'
#
loop_
_entity.id
_entity.type
_entity.pdbx_description
1 polymer ?
#
loop_
_entity_poly.entity_id
_entity_poly.type
_entity_poly.pdbx_seq_one_letter_code
_entity_poly.pdbx_strand_id
1 'polypeptide(L)'
;MIVLILLLGSWLILRAIGALGVPALATWHDSVSYALAVMFVFTGVAHFNKMRHDLARMIPSYFPQPMLIVYITGIFEFLGAAGLLIQRFRPLAGICLILLLIGMFIANVNAAVKGVTLGGKPVTALWLRIPMQVLLIALIWWGSSLKLW
;
A
#
# COMPACT_ATOMS: atom_id res chain seq x y z
N MET A 1 -10.73 -3.94 -3.64
CA MET A 1 -11.45 -2.74 -4.16
C MET A 1 -11.41 -1.55 -3.18
N ILE A 2 -11.62 -1.76 -1.86
CA ILE A 2 -11.66 -0.65 -0.88
C ILE A 2 -10.38 0.19 -0.85
N VAL A 3 -9.21 -0.43 -0.98
CA VAL A 3 -7.90 0.24 -0.98
C VAL A 3 -7.77 1.22 -2.15
N LEU A 4 -8.25 0.83 -3.35
CA LEU A 4 -8.21 1.69 -4.53
C LEU A 4 -9.20 2.87 -4.41
N ILE A 5 -10.40 2.62 -3.88
CA ILE A 5 -11.38 3.66 -3.62
C ILE A 5 -10.84 4.67 -2.61
N LEU A 6 -10.22 4.18 -1.53
CA LEU A 6 -9.59 5.03 -0.53
C LEU A 6 -8.46 5.88 -1.13
N LEU A 7 -7.58 5.27 -1.94
CA LEU A 7 -6.48 5.97 -2.60
C LEU A 7 -6.98 7.08 -3.52
N LEU A 8 -7.87 6.74 -4.46
CA LEU A 8 -8.38 7.70 -5.43
C LEU A 8 -9.22 8.80 -4.76
N GLY A 9 -10.08 8.42 -3.80
CA GLY A 9 -10.90 9.36 -3.04
C GLY A 9 -10.04 10.33 -2.21
N SER A 10 -9.07 9.82 -1.46
CA SER A 10 -8.16 10.67 -0.69
C SER A 10 -7.31 11.56 -1.61
N TRP A 11 -6.85 11.05 -2.75
CA TRP A 11 -6.08 11.84 -3.71
C TRP A 11 -6.87 13.02 -4.26
N LEU A 12 -8.13 12.81 -4.68
CA LEU A 12 -9.00 13.89 -5.18
C LEU A 12 -9.30 14.92 -4.08
N ILE A 13 -9.61 14.46 -2.87
CA ILE A 13 -9.86 15.36 -1.71
C ILE A 13 -8.62 16.19 -1.41
N LEU A 14 -7.45 15.56 -1.29
CA LEU A 14 -6.19 16.26 -1.00
C LEU A 14 -5.82 17.24 -2.12
N ARG A 15 -6.08 16.88 -3.38
CA ARG A 15 -5.86 17.80 -4.51
C ARG A 15 -6.81 19.00 -4.48
N ALA A 16 -8.07 18.78 -4.09
CA ALA A 16 -9.02 19.88 -3.92
C ALA A 16 -8.59 20.83 -2.77
N ILE A 17 -8.13 20.28 -1.65
CA ILE A 17 -7.57 21.07 -0.53
C ILE A 17 -6.33 21.86 -1.00
N GLY A 18 -5.47 21.26 -1.81
CA GLY A 18 -4.32 21.94 -2.43
C GLY A 18 -4.73 23.11 -3.33
N ALA A 19 -5.84 22.99 -4.07
CA ALA A 19 -6.39 24.06 -4.89
C ALA A 19 -6.95 25.25 -4.05
N LEU A 20 -7.32 24.99 -2.79
CA LEU A 20 -7.75 26.02 -1.84
C LEU A 20 -6.58 26.76 -1.18
N GLY A 21 -5.33 26.51 -1.58
CA GLY A 21 -4.17 27.27 -1.15
C GLY A 21 -3.25 26.58 -0.13
N VAL A 22 -3.37 25.27 0.06
CA VAL A 22 -2.42 24.52 0.89
C VAL A 22 -1.18 24.15 0.09
N PRO A 23 0.00 24.78 0.33
CA PRO A 23 1.19 24.60 -0.54
C PRO A 23 1.69 23.16 -0.61
N ALA A 24 1.59 22.41 0.49
CA ALA A 24 2.02 21.01 0.57
C ALA A 24 1.23 20.06 -0.33
N LEU A 25 0.07 20.48 -0.84
CA LEU A 25 -0.84 19.70 -1.69
C LEU A 25 -1.08 20.38 -3.05
N ALA A 26 -0.30 21.41 -3.38
CA ALA A 26 -0.53 22.26 -4.53
C ALA A 26 -0.32 21.53 -5.88
N THR A 27 0.52 20.51 -5.91
CA THR A 27 0.78 19.72 -7.12
C THR A 27 0.06 18.37 -7.10
N TRP A 28 -0.23 17.80 -8.27
CA TRP A 28 -0.74 16.44 -8.41
C TRP A 28 0.22 15.41 -7.83
N HIS A 29 1.50 15.67 -7.96
CA HIS A 29 2.57 14.85 -7.47
C HIS A 29 2.63 14.81 -5.93
N ASP A 30 2.52 15.96 -5.27
CA ASP A 30 2.48 16.00 -3.81
C ASP A 30 1.21 15.34 -3.27
N SER A 31 0.05 15.69 -3.82
CA SER A 31 -1.23 15.14 -3.37
C SER A 31 -1.32 13.61 -3.53
N VAL A 32 -0.70 13.00 -4.57
CA VAL A 32 -0.64 11.54 -4.67
C VAL A 32 0.26 10.91 -3.62
N SER A 33 1.38 11.57 -3.27
CA SER A 33 2.28 11.06 -2.20
C SER A 33 1.57 11.02 -0.85
N TYR A 34 0.80 12.05 -0.51
CA TYR A 34 -0.01 12.09 0.70
C TYR A 34 -1.15 11.07 0.66
N ALA A 35 -1.81 10.89 -0.49
CA ALA A 35 -2.87 9.89 -0.64
C ALA A 35 -2.33 8.45 -0.49
N LEU A 36 -1.16 8.16 -1.03
CA LEU A 36 -0.45 6.89 -0.82
C LEU A 36 -0.12 6.69 0.65
N ALA A 37 0.35 7.72 1.36
CA ALA A 37 0.61 7.63 2.79
C ALA A 37 -0.67 7.30 3.58
N VAL A 38 -1.80 7.96 3.29
CA VAL A 38 -3.10 7.64 3.90
C VAL A 38 -3.48 6.19 3.63
N MET A 39 -3.32 5.71 2.39
CA MET A 39 -3.62 4.33 2.01
C MET A 39 -2.75 3.33 2.79
N PHE A 40 -1.42 3.57 2.87
CA PHE A 40 -0.51 2.66 3.60
C PHE A 40 -0.73 2.68 5.11
N VAL A 41 -1.13 3.80 5.69
CA VAL A 41 -1.57 3.83 7.10
C VAL A 41 -2.81 2.97 7.27
N PHE A 42 -3.79 3.08 6.39
CA PHE A 42 -5.02 2.28 6.47
C PHE A 42 -4.74 0.78 6.32
N THR A 43 -3.92 0.39 5.35
CA THR A 43 -3.55 -1.02 5.15
C THR A 43 -2.65 -1.52 6.28
N GLY A 44 -1.72 -0.71 6.75
CA GLY A 44 -0.85 -1.01 7.89
C GLY A 44 -1.62 -1.34 9.16
N VAL A 45 -2.71 -0.61 9.46
CA VAL A 45 -3.59 -0.91 10.61
C VAL A 45 -4.17 -2.33 10.54
N ALA A 46 -4.44 -2.86 9.34
CA ALA A 46 -4.95 -4.23 9.19
C ALA A 46 -3.98 -5.29 9.72
N HIS A 47 -2.68 -5.03 9.71
CA HIS A 47 -1.64 -5.93 10.22
C HIS A 47 -1.62 -6.03 11.75
N PHE A 48 -2.27 -5.10 12.46
CA PHE A 48 -2.29 -5.05 13.93
C PHE A 48 -3.67 -5.27 14.54
N ASN A 49 -4.72 -5.29 13.73
CA ASN A 49 -6.10 -5.53 14.16
C ASN A 49 -6.51 -7.00 13.98
N LYS A 50 -7.81 -7.31 14.06
CA LYS A 50 -8.35 -8.68 13.91
C LYS A 50 -8.03 -9.31 12.54
N MET A 51 -7.79 -8.51 11.50
CA MET A 51 -7.47 -8.98 10.15
C MET A 51 -6.08 -9.64 10.06
N ARG A 52 -5.18 -9.40 11.04
CA ARG A 52 -3.85 -10.02 11.07
C ARG A 52 -3.86 -11.54 10.93
N HIS A 53 -4.86 -12.21 11.49
CA HIS A 53 -5.00 -13.67 11.39
C HIS A 53 -5.35 -14.12 9.96
N ASP A 54 -6.18 -13.34 9.27
CA ASP A 54 -6.51 -13.60 7.86
C ASP A 54 -5.30 -13.33 6.97
N LEU A 55 -4.56 -12.24 7.22
CA LEU A 55 -3.32 -11.92 6.52
C LEU A 55 -2.26 -13.02 6.71
N ALA A 56 -2.13 -13.57 7.92
CA ALA A 56 -1.22 -14.69 8.19
C ALA A 56 -1.59 -15.95 7.39
N ARG A 57 -2.88 -16.22 7.19
CA ARG A 57 -3.36 -17.34 6.35
C ARG A 57 -3.08 -17.15 4.86
N MET A 58 -2.86 -15.91 4.41
CA MET A 58 -2.46 -15.62 3.03
C MET A 58 -1.01 -16.00 2.74
N ILE A 59 -0.15 -16.05 3.77
CA ILE A 59 1.26 -16.39 3.61
C ILE A 59 1.40 -17.87 3.30
N PRO A 60 2.24 -18.27 2.31
CA PRO A 60 2.50 -19.67 2.02
C PRO A 60 3.06 -20.44 3.22
N SER A 61 2.66 -21.71 3.35
CA SER A 61 3.00 -22.56 4.50
C SER A 61 4.48 -22.91 4.66
N TYR A 62 5.29 -22.68 3.62
CA TYR A 62 6.74 -22.88 3.68
C TYR A 62 7.49 -21.73 4.37
N PHE A 63 6.84 -20.60 4.62
CA PHE A 63 7.40 -19.54 5.43
C PHE A 63 7.21 -19.84 6.92
N PRO A 64 8.29 -19.88 7.72
CA PRO A 64 8.17 -19.99 9.17
C PRO A 64 7.57 -18.67 9.73
N GLN A 65 6.80 -18.80 10.81
CA GLN A 65 6.29 -17.66 11.58
C GLN A 65 5.48 -16.61 10.75
N PRO A 66 4.37 -17.01 10.10
CA PRO A 66 3.61 -16.10 9.25
C PRO A 66 3.11 -14.84 10.00
N MET A 67 2.82 -14.95 11.31
CA MET A 67 2.40 -13.81 12.11
C MET A 67 3.50 -12.76 12.28
N LEU A 68 4.76 -13.17 12.40
CA LEU A 68 5.90 -12.25 12.45
C LEU A 68 6.06 -11.49 11.14
N ILE A 69 5.88 -12.18 10.00
CA ILE A 69 5.92 -11.55 8.67
C ILE A 69 4.81 -10.50 8.54
N VAL A 70 3.60 -10.79 9.02
CA VAL A 70 2.48 -9.84 9.04
C VAL A 70 2.86 -8.58 9.82
N TYR A 71 3.43 -8.70 11.02
CA TYR A 71 3.83 -7.54 11.81
C TYR A 71 4.96 -6.73 11.17
N ILE A 72 5.98 -7.41 10.64
CA ILE A 72 7.10 -6.74 9.96
C ILE A 72 6.61 -5.96 8.74
N THR A 73 5.77 -6.56 7.90
CA THR A 73 5.22 -5.88 6.72
C THR A 73 4.36 -4.68 7.11
N GLY A 74 3.54 -4.77 8.17
CA GLY A 74 2.78 -3.66 8.69
C GLY A 74 3.65 -2.50 9.20
N ILE A 75 4.77 -2.80 9.88
CA ILE A 75 5.75 -1.78 10.31
C ILE A 75 6.36 -1.09 9.07
N PHE A 76 6.74 -1.85 8.04
CA PHE A 76 7.29 -1.27 6.81
C PHE A 76 6.25 -0.41 6.06
N GLU A 77 4.97 -0.76 6.09
CA GLU A 77 3.92 0.10 5.54
C GLU A 77 3.84 1.45 6.27
N PHE A 78 3.90 1.48 7.61
CA PHE A 78 3.91 2.73 8.38
C PHE A 78 5.18 3.56 8.15
N LEU A 79 6.35 2.92 8.12
CA LEU A 79 7.61 3.61 7.83
C LEU A 79 7.61 4.18 6.41
N GLY A 80 7.10 3.42 5.44
CA GLY A 80 6.94 3.87 4.06
C GLY A 80 5.98 5.05 3.97
N ALA A 81 4.82 4.99 4.65
CA ALA A 81 3.87 6.09 4.71
C ALA A 81 4.51 7.36 5.30
N ALA A 82 5.22 7.25 6.42
CA ALA A 82 5.93 8.38 7.02
C ALA A 82 7.02 8.94 6.08
N GLY A 83 7.77 8.06 5.40
CA GLY A 83 8.80 8.47 4.43
C GLY A 83 8.24 9.21 3.22
N LEU A 84 7.03 8.86 2.75
CA LEU A 84 6.36 9.57 1.65
C LEU A 84 5.97 11.02 2.04
N LEU A 85 5.71 11.29 3.31
CA LEU A 85 5.36 12.62 3.81
C LEU A 85 6.56 13.56 3.87
N ILE A 86 7.77 13.01 3.99
CA ILE A 86 9.02 13.77 4.11
C ILE A 86 9.73 13.79 2.76
N GLN A 87 9.77 14.93 2.09
CA GLN A 87 10.31 15.07 0.72
C GLN A 87 11.68 14.42 0.54
N ARG A 88 12.58 14.60 1.51
CA ARG A 88 13.94 14.04 1.47
C ARG A 88 13.95 12.51 1.44
N PHE A 89 12.98 11.86 2.08
CA PHE A 89 12.90 10.40 2.19
C PHE A 89 11.95 9.76 1.18
N ARG A 90 11.19 10.54 0.41
CA ARG A 90 10.25 10.03 -0.60
C ARG A 90 10.87 9.01 -1.56
N PRO A 91 12.05 9.24 -2.17
CA PRO A 91 12.64 8.27 -3.09
C PRO A 91 12.95 6.94 -2.41
N LEU A 92 13.56 6.99 -1.22
CA LEU A 92 13.87 5.79 -0.44
C LEU A 92 12.59 5.04 -0.02
N ALA A 93 11.60 5.77 0.49
CA ALA A 93 10.31 5.20 0.86
C ALA A 93 9.61 4.54 -0.34
N GLY A 94 9.67 5.18 -1.52
CA GLY A 94 9.11 4.63 -2.75
C GLY A 94 9.75 3.31 -3.14
N ILE A 95 11.08 3.22 -3.13
CA ILE A 95 11.80 1.97 -3.41
C ILE A 95 11.40 0.88 -2.41
N CYS A 96 11.43 1.18 -1.11
CA CYS A 96 11.08 0.22 -0.07
C CYS A 96 9.64 -0.27 -0.20
N LEU A 97 8.68 0.62 -0.47
CA LEU A 97 7.28 0.27 -0.66
C LEU A 97 7.04 -0.57 -1.92
N ILE A 98 7.73 -0.26 -3.03
CA ILE A 98 7.65 -1.08 -4.25
C ILE A 98 8.16 -2.49 -3.96
N LEU A 99 9.32 -2.64 -3.32
CA LEU A 99 9.88 -3.94 -2.95
C LEU A 99 8.95 -4.69 -1.99
N LEU A 100 8.37 -3.99 -1.01
CA LEU A 100 7.39 -4.56 -0.09
C LEU A 100 6.16 -5.10 -0.83
N LEU A 101 5.58 -4.32 -1.75
CA LEU A 101 4.43 -4.73 -2.56
C LEU A 101 4.75 -5.96 -3.42
N ILE A 102 5.94 -6.00 -4.03
CA ILE A 102 6.39 -7.17 -4.81
C ILE A 102 6.48 -8.40 -3.91
N GLY A 103 7.07 -8.29 -2.73
CA GLY A 103 7.16 -9.38 -1.76
C GLY A 103 5.79 -9.86 -1.27
N MET A 104 4.89 -8.93 -0.95
CA MET A 104 3.52 -9.24 -0.52
C MET A 104 2.66 -9.85 -1.63
N PHE A 105 3.03 -9.67 -2.91
CA PHE A 105 2.31 -10.26 -4.02
C PHE A 105 2.32 -11.80 -3.96
N ILE A 106 3.37 -12.41 -3.43
CA ILE A 106 3.44 -13.87 -3.21
C ILE A 106 2.28 -14.33 -2.30
N ALA A 107 2.03 -13.62 -1.20
CA ALA A 107 0.90 -13.90 -0.32
C ALA A 107 -0.46 -13.67 -1.00
N ASN A 108 -0.56 -12.64 -1.86
CA ASN A 108 -1.76 -12.36 -2.64
C ASN A 108 -2.08 -13.48 -3.63
N VAL A 109 -1.09 -14.03 -4.31
CA VAL A 109 -1.24 -15.18 -5.23
C VAL A 109 -1.67 -16.41 -4.45
N ASN A 110 -0.97 -16.73 -3.34
CA ASN A 110 -1.31 -17.88 -2.49
C ASN A 110 -2.74 -17.80 -1.96
N ALA A 111 -3.17 -16.62 -1.51
CA ALA A 111 -4.52 -16.41 -1.02
C ALA A 111 -5.60 -16.62 -2.10
N ALA A 112 -5.33 -16.18 -3.33
CA ALA A 112 -6.23 -16.37 -4.45
C ALA A 112 -6.35 -17.86 -4.85
N VAL A 113 -5.22 -18.58 -4.85
CA VAL A 113 -5.19 -20.02 -5.16
C VAL A 113 -5.87 -20.86 -4.07
N LYS A 114 -5.66 -20.50 -2.79
CA LYS A 114 -6.25 -21.25 -1.65
C LYS A 114 -7.68 -20.82 -1.30
N GLY A 115 -8.23 -19.79 -1.95
CA GLY A 115 -9.57 -19.29 -1.63
C GLY A 115 -9.67 -18.70 -0.21
N VAL A 116 -8.60 -18.08 0.29
CA VAL A 116 -8.59 -17.46 1.62
C VAL A 116 -9.58 -16.30 1.67
N THR A 117 -10.26 -16.12 2.80
CA THR A 117 -11.13 -14.98 3.05
C THR A 117 -10.40 -13.91 3.86
N LEU A 118 -10.71 -12.63 3.60
CA LEU A 118 -10.20 -11.48 4.33
C LEU A 118 -11.40 -10.72 4.93
N GLY A 119 -11.48 -10.66 6.25
CA GLY A 119 -12.64 -10.06 6.94
C GLY A 119 -13.97 -10.72 6.59
N GLY A 120 -13.98 -12.05 6.40
CA GLY A 120 -15.17 -12.84 6.04
C GLY A 120 -15.58 -12.73 4.57
N LYS A 121 -14.87 -11.96 3.74
CA LYS A 121 -15.13 -11.82 2.30
C LYS A 121 -14.02 -12.52 1.48
N PRO A 122 -14.36 -13.12 0.33
CA PRO A 122 -13.33 -13.70 -0.53
C PRO A 122 -12.34 -12.63 -0.97
N VAL A 123 -11.06 -13.00 -1.05
CA VAL A 123 -10.03 -12.09 -1.55
C VAL A 123 -10.32 -11.70 -3.00
N THR A 124 -9.94 -10.50 -3.39
CA THR A 124 -10.09 -10.01 -4.77
C THR A 124 -9.43 -10.99 -5.75
N ALA A 125 -10.10 -11.31 -6.83
CA ALA A 125 -9.60 -12.22 -7.85
C ALA A 125 -8.26 -11.74 -8.44
N LEU A 126 -7.39 -12.68 -8.81
CA LEU A 126 -6.02 -12.39 -9.23
C LEU A 126 -5.96 -11.49 -10.47
N TRP A 127 -6.87 -11.67 -11.43
CA TRP A 127 -6.96 -10.84 -12.63
C TRP A 127 -7.24 -9.36 -12.36
N LEU A 128 -7.88 -9.02 -11.22
CA LEU A 128 -8.06 -7.65 -10.74
C LEU A 128 -6.87 -7.18 -9.89
N ARG A 129 -6.24 -8.10 -9.14
CA ARG A 129 -5.11 -7.75 -8.28
C ARG A 129 -3.86 -7.37 -9.06
N ILE A 130 -3.61 -8.07 -10.18
CA ILE A 130 -2.44 -7.77 -11.02
C ILE A 130 -2.46 -6.33 -11.53
N PRO A 131 -3.51 -5.84 -12.24
CA PRO A 131 -3.55 -4.45 -12.69
C PRO A 131 -3.56 -3.45 -11.52
N MET A 132 -4.21 -3.79 -10.39
CA MET A 132 -4.14 -2.94 -9.19
C MET A 132 -2.72 -2.82 -8.65
N GLN A 133 -1.97 -3.92 -8.61
CA GLN A 133 -0.58 -3.94 -8.17
C GLN A 133 0.30 -3.09 -9.07
N VAL A 134 0.15 -3.22 -10.39
CA VAL A 134 0.89 -2.42 -11.38
C VAL A 134 0.56 -0.93 -11.22
N LEU A 135 -0.72 -0.60 -11.06
CA LEU A 135 -1.15 0.78 -10.83
C LEU A 135 -0.55 1.36 -9.54
N LEU A 136 -0.57 0.61 -8.43
CA LEU A 136 0.02 1.05 -7.17
C LEU A 136 1.52 1.29 -7.31
N ILE A 137 2.25 0.38 -7.94
CA ILE A 137 3.69 0.54 -8.19
C ILE A 137 3.95 1.79 -9.04
N ALA A 138 3.18 2.00 -10.11
CA ALA A 138 3.31 3.17 -10.97
C ALA A 138 3.05 4.49 -10.21
N LEU A 139 2.00 4.53 -9.36
CA LEU A 139 1.67 5.70 -8.54
C LEU A 139 2.73 5.97 -7.47
N ILE A 140 3.28 4.93 -6.84
CA ILE A 140 4.39 5.07 -5.89
C ILE A 140 5.64 5.59 -6.61
N TRP A 141 5.96 5.01 -7.76
CA TRP A 141 7.08 5.47 -8.59
C TRP A 141 6.95 6.96 -8.92
N TRP A 142 5.81 7.35 -9.44
CA TRP A 142 5.55 8.75 -9.78
C TRP A 142 5.52 9.63 -8.52
N GLY A 143 4.76 9.30 -7.49
CA GLY A 143 4.60 10.11 -6.28
C GLY A 143 5.87 10.22 -5.43
N SER A 144 6.76 9.23 -5.46
CA SER A 144 8.02 9.26 -4.71
C SER A 144 9.15 10.02 -5.40
N SER A 145 8.91 10.63 -6.57
CA SER A 145 9.93 11.35 -7.35
C SER A 145 11.13 10.50 -7.75
N LEU A 146 10.92 9.20 -7.94
CA LEU A 146 11.96 8.31 -8.40
C LEU A 146 12.38 8.72 -9.82
N LYS A 147 13.54 9.36 -9.92
CA LYS A 147 14.21 9.61 -11.20
C LYS A 147 15.19 8.46 -11.43
N LEU A 148 15.19 7.91 -12.63
CA LEU A 148 16.15 6.84 -13.01
C LEU A 148 17.58 7.36 -13.19
N TRP A 149 17.78 8.70 -13.13
CA TRP A 149 19.04 9.46 -13.20
C TRP A 149 18.88 10.86 -12.59
#